data_ec56dd5843b648e0c0c3a4c6d8e71d30
#
_entry.id   ec56dd5843b648e0c0c3a4c6d8e71d30
#
_cell.length_a   1.000
_cell.length_b   1.000
_cell.length_c   1.000
_cell.angle_alpha   90.00
_cell.angle_beta   90.00
_cell.angle_gamma   90.00
#
_symmetry.space_group_name_H-M   'P 1'
#
loop_
_entity.id
_entity.type
_entity.pdbx_description
1 polymer ?
#
loop_
_entity_poly.entity_id
_entity_poly.type
_entity_poly.pdbx_seq_one_letter_code
_entity_poly.pdbx_strand_id
1 'polypeptide(L)'
;IRVEGGTTARLSINKDDIAQLVVDHPRLWWPNGYGDPNLYTCKLTCSVDGKVSDVKEMTFGIKKYEYKMVDNVVGYPVLTFFINGQKIYLKGGNWGMSEYLLRCQGKEYETKIRLHKEMNYNMIRLWTGCVTDDEFYDYCDKYGIMVWNDFWLYVAYNDVAQPEAFKANALDKVRRLRNHPSIAIWCGANETHPAPDLDNYLREMIAKEDNNDRMYKSCSNQDGLSGSGWWGNQPPRHHFETSGSNLAFNTPAYPYGIDHGYGMRTEIGTATFPTFESVKEFIPQKDWWPLPTDEQLKNDDDNVWNKHFFGKEASNANPINYKNSVNTQYGESSGLEEFCEKAQMLNLEVMKGMYEAWNDKMWNDAAGLLIWMSHPAYPSFVWQTYDYYYD
;
A
#
# COMPACT_ATOMS: atom_id res chain seq x y z
N ILE A 1 -13.29 -19.56 36.79
CA ILE A 1 -13.47 -18.19 37.30
C ILE A 1 -14.94 -17.95 37.64
N ARG A 2 -15.23 -17.35 38.79
CA ARG A 2 -16.59 -16.94 39.16
C ARG A 2 -16.79 -15.47 38.76
N VAL A 3 -17.90 -15.18 38.08
CA VAL A 3 -18.29 -13.83 37.69
C VAL A 3 -19.63 -13.51 38.30
N GLU A 4 -19.72 -12.45 39.07
CA GLU A 4 -20.98 -12.02 39.70
C GLU A 4 -21.93 -11.44 38.63
N GLY A 5 -23.23 -11.60 38.86
CA GLY A 5 -24.25 -11.15 37.93
C GLY A 5 -24.13 -9.64 37.65
N GLY A 6 -24.20 -9.25 36.38
CA GLY A 6 -24.08 -7.86 35.93
C GLY A 6 -22.65 -7.31 35.94
N THR A 7 -21.63 -8.13 36.19
CA THR A 7 -20.22 -7.72 36.18
C THR A 7 -19.44 -8.36 35.01
N THR A 8 -18.27 -7.82 34.73
CA THR A 8 -17.32 -8.37 33.74
C THR A 8 -16.00 -8.72 34.44
N ALA A 9 -15.50 -9.93 34.23
CA ALA A 9 -14.17 -10.31 34.67
C ALA A 9 -13.23 -10.46 33.48
N ARG A 10 -11.98 -10.00 33.65
CA ARG A 10 -10.90 -10.21 32.70
C ARG A 10 -9.97 -11.31 33.20
N LEU A 11 -9.71 -12.29 32.34
CA LEU A 11 -8.71 -13.31 32.55
C LEU A 11 -7.58 -13.09 31.56
N SER A 12 -6.35 -13.00 32.06
CA SER A 12 -5.15 -12.98 31.22
C SER A 12 -4.46 -14.33 31.37
N ILE A 13 -4.18 -14.96 30.24
CA ILE A 13 -3.54 -16.29 30.18
C ILE A 13 -2.28 -16.15 29.34
N ASN A 14 -1.17 -16.72 29.80
CA ASN A 14 0.11 -16.70 29.13
C ASN A 14 0.71 -18.11 29.02
N LYS A 15 1.92 -18.19 28.47
CA LYS A 15 2.64 -19.45 28.23
C LYS A 15 2.92 -20.26 29.52
N ASP A 16 2.99 -19.60 30.67
CA ASP A 16 3.26 -20.27 31.95
C ASP A 16 1.99 -20.87 32.52
N ASP A 17 0.83 -20.39 32.08
CA ASP A 17 -0.51 -20.92 32.45
C ASP A 17 -0.93 -22.08 31.55
N ILE A 18 -0.59 -22.03 30.26
CA ILE A 18 -1.04 -23.00 29.24
C ILE A 18 0.13 -23.39 28.34
N ALA A 19 0.57 -24.65 28.43
CA ALA A 19 1.67 -25.18 27.63
C ALA A 19 1.43 -25.12 26.12
N GLN A 20 0.19 -25.16 25.65
CA GLN A 20 -0.17 -25.05 24.24
C GLN A 20 0.18 -23.69 23.62
N LEU A 21 0.47 -22.66 24.43
CA LEU A 21 0.98 -21.36 23.95
C LEU A 21 2.47 -21.39 23.63
N VAL A 22 3.16 -22.50 23.90
CA VAL A 22 4.55 -22.74 23.47
C VAL A 22 4.54 -23.65 22.26
N VAL A 23 5.08 -23.16 21.14
CA VAL A 23 5.19 -23.95 19.91
C VAL A 23 6.69 -24.19 19.63
N ASP A 24 7.13 -25.42 19.83
CA ASP A 24 8.51 -25.82 19.52
C ASP A 24 8.69 -25.96 17.99
N HIS A 25 9.80 -25.42 17.48
CA HIS A 25 10.11 -25.47 16.06
C HIS A 25 8.95 -24.99 15.15
N PRO A 26 8.45 -23.74 15.33
CA PRO A 26 7.29 -23.28 14.61
C PRO A 26 7.53 -23.17 13.12
N ARG A 27 6.50 -23.46 12.33
CA ARG A 27 6.46 -23.05 10.92
C ARG A 27 6.20 -21.54 10.90
N LEU A 28 7.18 -20.78 10.42
CA LEU A 28 7.12 -19.33 10.41
C LEU A 28 6.22 -18.83 9.27
N TRP A 29 5.58 -17.68 9.52
CA TRP A 29 4.89 -16.94 8.48
C TRP A 29 5.92 -16.15 7.67
N TRP A 30 5.82 -16.20 6.34
CA TRP A 30 6.70 -15.50 5.42
C TRP A 30 5.91 -14.68 4.40
N PRO A 31 6.43 -13.52 3.97
CA PRO A 31 5.85 -12.79 2.88
C PRO A 31 6.10 -13.47 1.54
N ASN A 32 5.26 -13.16 0.57
CA ASN A 32 5.35 -13.66 -0.79
C ASN A 32 6.76 -13.50 -1.38
N GLY A 33 7.28 -14.57 -1.96
CA GLY A 33 8.64 -14.63 -2.53
C GLY A 33 9.75 -15.00 -1.53
N TYR A 34 9.43 -15.19 -0.23
CA TYR A 34 10.43 -15.53 0.80
C TYR A 34 10.14 -16.83 1.55
N GLY A 35 8.96 -17.39 1.38
CA GLY A 35 8.55 -18.65 1.98
C GLY A 35 7.03 -18.77 2.05
N ASP A 36 6.56 -19.77 2.79
CA ASP A 36 5.13 -20.03 2.93
C ASP A 36 4.52 -19.14 4.03
N PRO A 37 3.34 -18.56 3.81
CA PRO A 37 2.60 -17.78 4.81
C PRO A 37 1.88 -18.71 5.80
N ASN A 38 2.63 -19.44 6.60
CA ASN A 38 2.06 -20.43 7.52
C ASN A 38 1.23 -19.78 8.63
N LEU A 39 0.01 -20.25 8.79
CA LEU A 39 -0.91 -19.81 9.82
C LEU A 39 -1.23 -20.94 10.80
N TYR A 40 -1.54 -20.56 12.03
CA TYR A 40 -2.06 -21.40 13.09
C TYR A 40 -3.46 -20.95 13.46
N THR A 41 -4.25 -21.87 14.03
CA THR A 41 -5.57 -21.54 14.56
C THR A 41 -5.53 -21.63 16.08
N CYS A 42 -5.95 -20.58 16.75
CA CYS A 42 -6.23 -20.57 18.17
C CYS A 42 -7.74 -20.70 18.38
N LYS A 43 -8.14 -21.73 19.12
CA LYS A 43 -9.53 -21.95 19.49
C LYS A 43 -9.70 -21.73 20.99
N LEU A 44 -10.50 -20.75 21.36
CA LEU A 44 -10.90 -20.48 22.74
C LEU A 44 -12.29 -21.02 22.96
N THR A 45 -12.45 -21.85 23.98
CA THR A 45 -13.77 -22.40 24.38
C THR A 45 -14.09 -21.94 25.80
N CYS A 46 -15.20 -21.26 25.95
CA CYS A 46 -15.77 -20.91 27.25
C CYS A 46 -16.85 -21.91 27.63
N SER A 47 -16.78 -22.43 28.84
CA SER A 47 -17.77 -23.38 29.33
C SER A 47 -18.32 -22.91 30.69
N VAL A 48 -19.61 -23.10 30.88
CA VAL A 48 -20.33 -22.88 32.15
C VAL A 48 -20.96 -24.18 32.58
N ASP A 49 -20.67 -24.60 33.80
CA ASP A 49 -21.15 -25.88 34.38
C ASP A 49 -20.90 -27.10 33.46
N GLY A 50 -19.71 -27.12 32.81
CA GLY A 50 -19.32 -28.21 31.92
C GLY A 50 -19.94 -28.16 30.52
N LYS A 51 -20.79 -27.19 30.23
CA LYS A 51 -21.39 -26.99 28.90
C LYS A 51 -20.71 -25.83 28.18
N VAL A 52 -20.38 -26.03 26.90
CA VAL A 52 -19.84 -24.97 26.07
C VAL A 52 -20.84 -23.82 25.96
N SER A 53 -20.43 -22.65 26.36
CA SER A 53 -21.21 -21.41 26.32
C SER A 53 -20.85 -20.56 25.13
N ASP A 54 -19.53 -20.48 24.77
CA ASP A 54 -19.05 -19.72 23.66
C ASP A 54 -17.75 -20.32 23.09
N VAL A 55 -17.52 -20.12 21.79
CA VAL A 55 -16.29 -20.53 21.09
C VAL A 55 -15.83 -19.40 20.19
N LYS A 56 -14.56 -19.03 20.32
CA LYS A 56 -13.92 -18.12 19.39
C LYS A 56 -12.71 -18.79 18.74
N GLU A 57 -12.66 -18.74 17.42
CA GLU A 57 -11.50 -19.16 16.64
C GLU A 57 -10.85 -17.92 16.01
N MET A 58 -9.52 -17.92 15.97
CA MET A 58 -8.73 -16.87 15.30
C MET A 58 -7.49 -17.49 14.70
N THR A 59 -7.06 -16.97 13.56
CA THR A 59 -5.79 -17.32 12.94
C THR A 59 -4.69 -16.37 13.39
N PHE A 60 -3.44 -16.86 13.41
CA PHE A 60 -2.26 -16.06 13.67
C PHE A 60 -1.04 -16.68 12.99
N GLY A 61 -0.03 -15.87 12.73
CA GLY A 61 1.25 -16.32 12.21
C GLY A 61 2.37 -16.05 13.19
N ILE A 62 3.37 -16.96 13.24
CA ILE A 62 4.58 -16.78 14.04
C ILE A 62 5.65 -16.17 13.15
N LYS A 63 6.10 -14.98 13.50
CA LYS A 63 7.09 -14.22 12.75
C LYS A 63 7.83 -13.24 13.67
N LYS A 64 8.93 -12.70 13.19
CA LYS A 64 9.64 -11.59 13.85
C LYS A 64 10.02 -10.55 12.81
N TYR A 65 9.47 -9.34 12.95
CA TYR A 65 9.93 -8.18 12.18
C TYR A 65 11.11 -7.51 12.86
N GLU A 66 12.05 -7.03 12.06
CA GLU A 66 13.16 -6.18 12.47
C GLU A 66 13.35 -5.08 11.42
N TYR A 67 13.77 -3.91 11.87
CA TYR A 67 13.95 -2.73 11.03
C TYR A 67 15.32 -2.14 11.32
N LYS A 68 16.07 -1.85 10.26
CA LYS A 68 17.41 -1.27 10.39
C LYS A 68 17.53 -0.09 9.43
N MET A 69 18.14 0.98 9.94
CA MET A 69 18.66 2.03 9.09
C MET A 69 20.02 1.57 8.59
N VAL A 70 20.13 1.34 7.28
CA VAL A 70 21.34 0.86 6.64
C VAL A 70 21.89 1.99 5.76
N ASP A 71 23.15 2.30 5.91
CA ASP A 71 23.80 3.26 5.02
C ASP A 71 23.87 2.68 3.61
N ASN A 72 23.47 3.50 2.66
CA ASN A 72 23.59 3.17 1.25
C ASN A 72 24.94 3.65 0.68
N VAL A 73 25.19 3.41 -0.60
CA VAL A 73 26.43 3.82 -1.28
C VAL A 73 26.65 5.33 -1.26
N VAL A 74 25.58 6.12 -1.21
CA VAL A 74 25.67 7.59 -1.13
C VAL A 74 25.72 8.12 0.31
N GLY A 75 25.72 7.22 1.33
CA GLY A 75 25.91 7.58 2.72
C GLY A 75 24.68 8.05 3.47
N TYR A 76 23.48 7.73 2.97
CA TYR A 76 22.22 8.06 3.64
C TYR A 76 21.57 6.82 4.24
N PRO A 77 20.98 6.92 5.45
CA PRO A 77 20.30 5.80 6.06
C PRO A 77 19.03 5.44 5.29
N VAL A 78 18.89 4.17 4.95
CA VAL A 78 17.75 3.60 4.24
C VAL A 78 17.03 2.64 5.17
N LEU A 79 15.73 2.85 5.37
CA LEU A 79 14.90 1.94 6.13
C LEU A 79 14.80 0.59 5.41
N THR A 80 15.32 -0.43 6.06
CA THR A 80 15.37 -1.80 5.54
C THR A 80 14.63 -2.74 6.47
N PHE A 81 13.79 -3.59 5.88
CA PHE A 81 12.99 -4.57 6.60
C PHE A 81 13.68 -5.92 6.65
N PHE A 82 13.52 -6.58 7.79
CA PHE A 82 13.88 -7.98 7.98
C PHE A 82 12.68 -8.72 8.56
N ILE A 83 12.50 -9.95 8.15
CA ILE A 83 11.54 -10.86 8.75
C ILE A 83 12.22 -12.19 9.04
N ASN A 84 12.04 -12.71 10.25
CA ASN A 84 12.66 -13.98 10.69
C ASN A 84 14.18 -14.02 10.44
N GLY A 85 14.86 -12.87 10.54
CA GLY A 85 16.29 -12.72 10.30
C GLY A 85 16.69 -12.52 8.83
N GLN A 86 15.77 -12.67 7.88
CA GLN A 86 16.01 -12.49 6.45
C GLN A 86 15.74 -11.05 6.02
N LYS A 87 16.70 -10.43 5.33
CA LYS A 87 16.51 -9.12 4.68
C LYS A 87 15.47 -9.23 3.57
N ILE A 88 14.51 -8.29 3.55
CA ILE A 88 13.41 -8.28 2.59
C ILE A 88 13.53 -7.09 1.66
N TYR A 89 13.42 -7.34 0.36
CA TYR A 89 13.22 -6.30 -0.63
C TYR A 89 11.73 -6.10 -0.87
N LEU A 90 11.25 -4.86 -0.64
CA LEU A 90 9.84 -4.55 -0.70
C LEU A 90 9.41 -4.27 -2.14
N LYS A 91 8.36 -4.94 -2.58
CA LYS A 91 7.72 -4.74 -3.88
C LYS A 91 6.22 -4.70 -3.68
N GLY A 92 5.58 -3.67 -4.19
CA GLY A 92 4.14 -3.60 -4.03
C GLY A 92 3.54 -2.31 -4.52
N GLY A 93 2.41 -1.95 -3.93
CA GLY A 93 1.73 -0.73 -4.31
C GLY A 93 0.89 -0.12 -3.21
N ASN A 94 0.48 1.10 -3.46
CA ASN A 94 -0.42 1.83 -2.59
C ASN A 94 -1.87 1.44 -2.92
N TRP A 95 -2.65 1.31 -1.87
CA TRP A 95 -4.07 1.05 -1.90
C TRP A 95 -4.79 2.29 -1.36
N GLY A 96 -5.37 3.09 -2.26
CA GLY A 96 -6.04 4.33 -1.89
C GLY A 96 -7.48 4.09 -1.43
N MET A 97 -8.29 3.43 -2.25
CA MET A 97 -9.66 3.05 -1.93
C MET A 97 -9.93 1.70 -2.58
N SER A 98 -10.58 0.81 -1.86
CA SER A 98 -10.82 -0.56 -2.34
C SER A 98 -11.77 -0.60 -3.53
N GLU A 99 -12.87 0.13 -3.42
CA GLU A 99 -13.90 0.30 -4.45
C GLU A 99 -14.76 1.52 -4.06
N TYR A 100 -15.14 2.37 -5.01
CA TYR A 100 -15.77 3.68 -4.74
C TYR A 100 -17.15 3.62 -4.07
N LEU A 101 -17.85 2.48 -4.12
CA LEU A 101 -19.08 2.21 -3.37
C LEU A 101 -18.85 1.31 -2.15
N LEU A 102 -17.59 1.01 -1.82
CA LEU A 102 -17.16 0.13 -0.71
C LEU A 102 -17.72 -1.30 -0.78
N ARG A 103 -17.99 -1.80 -1.97
CA ARG A 103 -18.44 -3.18 -2.21
C ARG A 103 -17.24 -4.10 -2.34
N CYS A 104 -16.52 -4.31 -1.24
CA CYS A 104 -15.19 -4.91 -1.26
C CYS A 104 -15.12 -6.31 -0.67
N GLN A 105 -16.13 -6.71 0.11
CA GLN A 105 -16.10 -7.96 0.87
C GLN A 105 -16.17 -9.20 -0.02
N GLY A 106 -15.71 -10.32 0.50
CA GLY A 106 -15.73 -11.60 -0.17
C GLY A 106 -14.78 -11.67 -1.35
N LYS A 107 -15.29 -12.03 -2.49
CA LYS A 107 -14.53 -12.27 -3.70
C LYS A 107 -13.71 -11.04 -4.18
N GLU A 108 -14.17 -9.83 -3.89
CA GLU A 108 -13.46 -8.61 -4.31
C GLU A 108 -12.11 -8.48 -3.61
N TYR A 109 -12.07 -8.57 -2.27
CA TYR A 109 -10.81 -8.56 -1.53
C TYR A 109 -9.91 -9.74 -1.92
N GLU A 110 -10.48 -10.93 -1.99
CA GLU A 110 -9.72 -12.13 -2.34
C GLU A 110 -9.05 -12.00 -3.70
N THR A 111 -9.78 -11.58 -4.72
CA THR A 111 -9.27 -11.42 -6.09
C THR A 111 -8.14 -10.39 -6.13
N LYS A 112 -8.36 -9.22 -5.54
CA LYS A 112 -7.36 -8.13 -5.57
C LYS A 112 -6.06 -8.52 -4.87
N ILE A 113 -6.15 -9.12 -3.67
CA ILE A 113 -4.95 -9.53 -2.92
C ILE A 113 -4.24 -10.69 -3.61
N ARG A 114 -4.98 -11.64 -4.20
CA ARG A 114 -4.42 -12.73 -4.99
C ARG A 114 -3.68 -12.21 -6.22
N LEU A 115 -4.22 -11.22 -6.93
CA LEU A 115 -3.54 -10.56 -8.06
C LEU A 115 -2.22 -9.90 -7.61
N HIS A 116 -2.19 -9.24 -6.46
CA HIS A 116 -0.94 -8.71 -5.91
C HIS A 116 0.10 -9.81 -5.69
N LYS A 117 -0.31 -10.96 -5.15
CA LYS A 117 0.58 -12.11 -5.02
C LYS A 117 1.08 -12.62 -6.37
N GLU A 118 0.19 -12.75 -7.36
CA GLU A 118 0.51 -13.25 -8.70
C GLU A 118 1.46 -12.30 -9.46
N MET A 119 1.37 -10.99 -9.22
CA MET A 119 2.34 -10.00 -9.71
C MET A 119 3.67 -10.01 -8.96
N ASN A 120 3.90 -10.97 -8.04
CA ASN A 120 5.08 -11.04 -7.18
C ASN A 120 5.25 -9.85 -6.23
N TYR A 121 4.19 -9.17 -5.88
CA TYR A 121 4.19 -8.19 -4.81
C TYR A 121 4.21 -8.88 -3.45
N ASN A 122 4.83 -8.21 -2.49
CA ASN A 122 4.89 -8.68 -1.11
C ASN A 122 4.41 -7.65 -0.09
N MET A 123 4.02 -6.45 -0.54
CA MET A 123 3.51 -5.40 0.34
C MET A 123 2.39 -4.59 -0.33
N ILE A 124 1.39 -4.23 0.48
CA ILE A 124 0.39 -3.20 0.18
C ILE A 124 0.50 -2.12 1.24
N ARG A 125 0.61 -0.85 0.82
CA ARG A 125 0.44 0.28 1.72
C ARG A 125 -1.01 0.74 1.68
N LEU A 126 -1.67 0.74 2.82
CA LEU A 126 -3.00 1.32 2.99
C LEU A 126 -2.86 2.83 3.18
N TRP A 127 -2.85 3.55 2.07
CA TRP A 127 -2.74 5.00 2.06
C TRP A 127 -3.84 5.64 2.89
N THR A 128 -3.45 6.50 3.83
CA THR A 128 -4.33 7.15 4.80
C THR A 128 -5.27 6.22 5.57
N GLY A 129 -4.89 4.94 5.73
CA GLY A 129 -5.65 3.99 6.54
C GLY A 129 -7.01 3.58 5.98
N CYS A 130 -7.17 3.59 4.67
CA CYS A 130 -8.44 3.47 3.95
C CYS A 130 -9.21 2.16 4.13
N VAL A 131 -8.57 1.10 4.64
CA VAL A 131 -9.20 -0.21 4.84
C VAL A 131 -9.20 -0.60 6.31
N THR A 132 -10.38 -0.95 6.82
CA THR A 132 -10.59 -1.37 8.20
C THR A 132 -11.26 -2.73 8.34
N ASP A 133 -11.68 -3.37 7.26
CA ASP A 133 -12.33 -4.68 7.26
C ASP A 133 -11.34 -5.78 7.63
N ASP A 134 -11.66 -6.60 8.62
CA ASP A 134 -10.81 -7.72 9.08
C ASP A 134 -10.51 -8.70 7.93
N GLU A 135 -11.49 -8.95 7.05
CA GLU A 135 -11.37 -9.84 5.91
C GLU A 135 -10.21 -9.46 4.95
N PHE A 136 -9.93 -8.17 4.77
CA PHE A 136 -8.77 -7.73 3.99
C PHE A 136 -7.47 -8.27 4.57
N TYR A 137 -7.31 -8.17 5.89
CA TYR A 137 -6.10 -8.64 6.58
C TYR A 137 -6.01 -10.16 6.61
N ASP A 138 -7.15 -10.86 6.73
CA ASP A 138 -7.20 -12.32 6.63
C ASP A 138 -6.66 -12.82 5.28
N TYR A 139 -7.02 -12.14 4.18
CA TYR A 139 -6.46 -12.48 2.87
C TYR A 139 -4.99 -12.08 2.72
N CYS A 140 -4.56 -10.97 3.30
CA CYS A 140 -3.14 -10.60 3.34
C CYS A 140 -2.31 -11.65 4.10
N ASP A 141 -2.82 -12.12 5.24
CA ASP A 141 -2.21 -13.20 6.03
C ASP A 141 -2.09 -14.49 5.22
N LYS A 142 -3.17 -14.89 4.54
CA LYS A 142 -3.26 -16.09 3.72
C LYS A 142 -2.32 -16.09 2.52
N TYR A 143 -2.19 -14.93 1.86
CA TYR A 143 -1.41 -14.82 0.62
C TYR A 143 0.03 -14.32 0.83
N GLY A 144 0.42 -14.00 2.05
CA GLY A 144 1.75 -13.51 2.36
C GLY A 144 2.00 -12.08 1.90
N ILE A 145 0.96 -11.24 1.91
CA ILE A 145 1.10 -9.82 1.55
C ILE A 145 1.26 -8.99 2.81
N MET A 146 2.43 -8.40 2.99
CA MET A 146 2.67 -7.47 4.09
C MET A 146 1.81 -6.21 3.96
N VAL A 147 1.43 -5.63 5.08
CA VAL A 147 0.63 -4.40 5.14
C VAL A 147 1.41 -3.29 5.81
N TRP A 148 1.63 -2.21 5.10
CA TRP A 148 2.00 -0.91 5.63
C TRP A 148 0.72 -0.16 5.97
N ASN A 149 0.42 0.03 7.24
CA ASN A 149 -0.88 0.50 7.71
C ASN A 149 -0.81 1.94 8.21
N ASP A 150 -1.26 2.90 7.39
CA ASP A 150 -1.35 4.30 7.78
C ASP A 150 -2.50 4.53 8.78
N PHE A 151 -2.37 5.57 9.61
CA PHE A 151 -3.52 6.20 10.25
C PHE A 151 -4.16 7.23 9.31
N TRP A 152 -5.32 7.78 9.69
CA TRP A 152 -6.20 8.57 8.83
C TRP A 152 -5.78 10.04 8.69
N LEU A 153 -4.48 10.29 8.43
CA LEU A 153 -3.92 11.62 8.31
C LEU A 153 -3.32 11.85 6.91
N TYR A 154 -3.73 12.95 6.32
CA TYR A 154 -3.28 13.40 5.00
C TYR A 154 -2.40 14.66 5.13
N VAL A 155 -1.56 14.93 4.16
CA VAL A 155 -0.58 16.03 4.17
C VAL A 155 -1.15 17.40 4.54
N ALA A 156 -2.40 17.70 4.17
CA ALA A 156 -3.07 18.95 4.46
C ALA A 156 -3.93 18.94 5.73
N TYR A 157 -4.09 17.79 6.39
CA TYR A 157 -5.06 17.58 7.46
C TYR A 157 -4.44 16.83 8.64
N ASN A 158 -3.33 17.34 9.16
CA ASN A 158 -2.68 16.81 10.35
C ASN A 158 -3.25 17.41 11.66
N ASP A 159 -4.07 18.44 11.58
CA ASP A 159 -4.84 18.98 12.70
C ASP A 159 -6.17 18.24 12.83
N VAL A 160 -6.28 17.44 13.87
CA VAL A 160 -7.46 16.62 14.12
C VAL A 160 -8.46 17.42 14.99
N ALA A 161 -9.66 17.65 14.47
CA ALA A 161 -10.70 18.43 15.17
C ALA A 161 -11.16 17.77 16.48
N GLN A 162 -11.08 16.44 16.59
CA GLN A 162 -11.46 15.67 17.78
C GLN A 162 -10.34 14.69 18.17
N PRO A 163 -9.24 15.16 18.77
CA PRO A 163 -8.07 14.34 19.04
C PRO A 163 -8.36 13.11 19.91
N GLU A 164 -9.22 13.24 20.91
CA GLU A 164 -9.53 12.10 21.81
C GLU A 164 -10.34 11.01 21.11
N ALA A 165 -11.25 11.37 20.21
CA ALA A 165 -11.96 10.40 19.38
C ALA A 165 -11.01 9.70 18.40
N PHE A 166 -10.08 10.45 17.81
CA PHE A 166 -9.04 9.88 16.95
C PHE A 166 -8.17 8.89 17.71
N LYS A 167 -7.68 9.27 18.90
CA LYS A 167 -6.87 8.40 19.77
C LYS A 167 -7.61 7.12 20.16
N ALA A 168 -8.90 7.21 20.49
CA ALA A 168 -9.73 6.05 20.81
C ALA A 168 -9.87 5.10 19.62
N ASN A 169 -10.13 5.63 18.43
CA ASN A 169 -10.21 4.85 17.20
C ASN A 169 -8.85 4.22 16.83
N ALA A 170 -7.76 4.95 16.98
CA ALA A 170 -6.42 4.42 16.72
C ALA A 170 -6.06 3.26 17.66
N LEU A 171 -6.41 3.39 18.94
CA LEU A 171 -6.25 2.33 19.94
C LEU A 171 -7.06 1.09 19.58
N ASP A 172 -8.32 1.26 19.20
CA ASP A 172 -9.19 0.16 18.76
C ASP A 172 -8.63 -0.53 17.52
N LYS A 173 -8.22 0.23 16.50
CA LYS A 173 -7.58 -0.28 15.29
C LYS A 173 -6.38 -1.18 15.61
N VAL A 174 -5.45 -0.71 16.44
CA VAL A 174 -4.26 -1.49 16.80
C VAL A 174 -4.64 -2.76 17.57
N ARG A 175 -5.52 -2.67 18.55
CA ARG A 175 -5.96 -3.83 19.34
C ARG A 175 -6.65 -4.90 18.51
N ARG A 176 -7.46 -4.48 17.55
CA ARG A 176 -8.19 -5.37 16.67
C ARG A 176 -7.25 -6.07 15.68
N LEU A 177 -6.29 -5.35 15.12
CA LEU A 177 -5.51 -5.81 13.98
C LEU A 177 -4.13 -6.38 14.34
N ARG A 178 -3.61 -6.14 15.53
CA ARG A 178 -2.23 -6.52 15.93
C ARG A 178 -1.91 -8.02 15.83
N ASN A 179 -2.91 -8.89 15.78
CA ASN A 179 -2.69 -10.33 15.66
C ASN A 179 -2.46 -10.80 14.22
N HIS A 180 -2.70 -9.95 13.22
CA HIS A 180 -2.43 -10.28 11.83
C HIS A 180 -0.92 -10.26 11.57
N PRO A 181 -0.30 -11.38 11.15
CA PRO A 181 1.13 -11.44 10.86
C PRO A 181 1.52 -10.58 9.66
N SER A 182 0.60 -10.31 8.75
CA SER A 182 0.81 -9.47 7.58
C SER A 182 1.11 -8.02 7.91
N ILE A 183 0.59 -7.47 9.02
CA ILE A 183 0.90 -6.08 9.38
C ILE A 183 2.39 -5.96 9.67
N ALA A 184 3.07 -5.18 8.85
CA ALA A 184 4.52 -5.03 8.92
C ALA A 184 4.96 -3.71 9.56
N ILE A 185 4.14 -2.66 9.49
CA ILE A 185 4.49 -1.34 10.02
C ILE A 185 3.23 -0.51 10.24
N TRP A 186 3.25 0.34 11.26
CA TRP A 186 2.27 1.37 11.53
C TRP A 186 2.82 2.73 11.10
N CYS A 187 2.03 3.54 10.38
CA CYS A 187 2.47 4.84 9.91
C CYS A 187 1.52 5.96 10.36
N GLY A 188 2.08 7.03 10.90
CA GLY A 188 1.32 8.14 11.49
C GLY A 188 0.55 8.96 10.47
N ALA A 189 1.24 9.44 9.44
CA ALA A 189 0.62 10.34 8.46
C ALA A 189 1.23 10.19 7.07
N ASN A 190 0.42 10.52 6.05
CA ASN A 190 0.89 10.60 4.67
C ASN A 190 1.70 11.87 4.45
N GLU A 191 2.96 11.71 3.98
CA GLU A 191 3.88 12.78 3.53
C GLU A 191 4.14 13.91 4.54
N THR A 192 3.71 13.75 5.77
CA THR A 192 3.91 14.69 6.86
C THR A 192 4.00 13.94 8.20
N HIS A 193 4.19 14.68 9.28
CA HIS A 193 4.13 14.14 10.63
C HIS A 193 2.80 14.52 11.29
N PRO A 194 2.21 13.67 12.13
CA PRO A 194 1.11 14.10 13.01
C PRO A 194 1.53 15.29 13.89
N ALA A 195 0.57 16.03 14.42
CA ALA A 195 0.87 17.02 15.46
C ALA A 195 1.67 16.36 16.61
N PRO A 196 2.64 17.05 17.24
CA PRO A 196 3.58 16.41 18.15
C PRO A 196 2.94 15.60 19.28
N ASP A 197 1.87 16.10 19.88
CA ASP A 197 1.15 15.39 20.95
C ASP A 197 0.47 14.11 20.46
N LEU A 198 -0.04 14.14 19.24
CA LEU A 198 -0.66 12.99 18.62
C LEU A 198 0.39 11.97 18.16
N ASP A 199 1.51 12.42 17.59
CA ASP A 199 2.62 11.56 17.20
C ASP A 199 3.19 10.81 18.40
N ASN A 200 3.43 11.51 19.51
CA ASN A 200 3.89 10.91 20.76
C ASN A 200 2.89 9.89 21.30
N TYR A 201 1.60 10.24 21.31
CA TYR A 201 0.56 9.31 21.72
C TYR A 201 0.54 8.03 20.87
N LEU A 202 0.58 8.15 19.54
CA LEU A 202 0.58 7.01 18.63
C LEU A 202 1.79 6.11 18.87
N ARG A 203 2.98 6.70 19.03
CA ARG A 203 4.22 5.99 19.31
C ARG A 203 4.15 5.18 20.61
N GLU A 204 3.73 5.81 21.71
CA GLU A 204 3.63 5.17 23.02
C GLU A 204 2.52 4.09 23.04
N MET A 205 1.38 4.41 22.46
CA MET A 205 0.23 3.50 22.37
C MET A 205 0.58 2.25 21.58
N ILE A 206 1.22 2.38 20.41
CA ILE A 206 1.62 1.24 19.59
C ILE A 206 2.71 0.42 20.31
N ALA A 207 3.71 1.06 20.89
CA ALA A 207 4.73 0.35 21.64
C ALA A 207 4.13 -0.51 22.77
N LYS A 208 3.12 0.00 23.44
CA LYS A 208 2.41 -0.72 24.50
C LYS A 208 1.47 -1.80 24.00
N GLU A 209 0.60 -1.47 23.07
CA GLU A 209 -0.49 -2.36 22.65
C GLU A 209 -0.02 -3.42 21.65
N ASP A 210 1.00 -3.12 20.86
CA ASP A 210 1.61 -4.04 19.91
C ASP A 210 2.90 -4.69 20.46
N ASN A 211 3.19 -4.46 21.73
CA ASN A 211 4.32 -5.03 22.48
C ASN A 211 5.69 -4.84 21.78
N ASN A 212 5.88 -3.71 21.11
CA ASN A 212 7.05 -3.40 20.27
C ASN A 212 7.32 -4.46 19.17
N ASP A 213 6.31 -5.21 18.74
CA ASP A 213 6.47 -6.21 17.68
C ASP A 213 6.68 -5.54 16.31
N ARG A 214 6.12 -4.34 16.11
CA ARG A 214 6.25 -3.58 14.86
C ARG A 214 6.68 -2.13 15.12
N MET A 215 7.38 -1.61 14.13
CA MET A 215 7.77 -0.20 14.11
C MET A 215 6.55 0.70 13.94
N TYR A 216 6.56 1.81 14.68
CA TYR A 216 5.77 2.99 14.35
C TYR A 216 6.65 3.99 13.61
N LYS A 217 6.19 4.44 12.44
CA LYS A 217 6.82 5.47 11.64
C LYS A 217 5.90 6.68 11.53
N SER A 218 6.41 7.86 11.89
CA SER A 218 5.63 9.08 11.96
C SER A 218 5.16 9.55 10.58
N CYS A 219 6.05 9.51 9.58
CA CYS A 219 5.85 10.03 8.24
C CYS A 219 6.10 8.95 7.17
N SER A 220 5.32 8.98 6.09
CA SER A 220 5.40 7.96 5.04
C SER A 220 6.52 8.18 4.01
N ASN A 221 7.16 9.33 3.96
CA ASN A 221 8.14 9.64 2.89
C ASN A 221 9.45 10.28 3.38
N GLN A 222 9.67 10.38 4.69
CA GLN A 222 10.87 10.97 5.31
C GLN A 222 11.55 9.99 6.28
N ASP A 223 12.62 10.43 6.94
CA ASP A 223 13.30 9.70 8.02
C ASP A 223 13.77 8.29 7.61
N GLY A 224 14.60 8.19 6.58
CA GLY A 224 15.12 6.93 6.05
C GLY A 224 14.30 6.34 4.90
N LEU A 225 13.33 7.10 4.42
CA LEU A 225 12.59 6.83 3.17
C LEU A 225 13.07 7.78 2.08
N SER A 226 13.01 7.35 0.83
CA SER A 226 13.52 8.13 -0.31
C SER A 226 12.48 9.05 -0.97
N GLY A 227 11.40 9.33 -0.27
CA GLY A 227 10.38 10.27 -0.73
C GLY A 227 9.23 9.63 -1.50
N SER A 228 8.39 10.49 -2.08
CA SER A 228 7.25 10.18 -2.95
C SER A 228 7.50 10.75 -4.34
N GLY A 229 6.92 10.13 -5.37
CA GLY A 229 7.11 10.46 -6.78
C GLY A 229 8.19 9.57 -7.40
N TRP A 230 8.34 9.55 -8.68
CA TRP A 230 7.65 10.32 -9.74
C TRP A 230 6.19 9.84 -9.93
N TRP A 231 5.34 10.67 -10.53
CA TRP A 231 3.94 10.30 -10.84
C TRP A 231 3.58 10.43 -12.32
N GLY A 232 4.55 10.69 -13.17
CA GLY A 232 4.39 10.81 -14.62
C GLY A 232 5.07 9.69 -15.38
N ASN A 233 4.74 9.58 -16.66
CA ASN A 233 5.29 8.59 -17.58
C ASN A 233 6.72 8.94 -18.00
N GLN A 234 7.65 8.81 -17.08
CA GLN A 234 9.07 8.99 -17.36
C GLN A 234 9.60 7.85 -18.23
N PRO A 235 10.47 8.13 -19.22
CA PRO A 235 11.09 7.06 -20.00
C PRO A 235 11.96 6.18 -19.08
N PRO A 236 12.15 4.89 -19.40
CA PRO A 236 12.94 3.97 -18.57
C PRO A 236 14.31 4.50 -18.19
N ARG A 237 15.01 5.11 -19.13
CA ARG A 237 16.32 5.74 -18.92
C ARG A 237 16.33 6.72 -17.74
N HIS A 238 15.26 7.48 -17.55
CA HIS A 238 15.14 8.45 -16.46
C HIS A 238 15.33 7.79 -15.08
N HIS A 239 14.77 6.61 -14.89
CA HIS A 239 14.85 5.88 -13.61
C HIS A 239 16.25 5.39 -13.30
N PHE A 240 17.08 5.08 -14.32
CA PHE A 240 18.46 4.67 -14.14
C PHE A 240 19.41 5.85 -13.93
N GLU A 241 19.17 6.97 -14.61
CA GLU A 241 20.10 8.11 -14.63
C GLU A 241 19.80 9.15 -13.55
N THR A 242 18.52 9.34 -13.20
CA THR A 242 18.08 10.47 -12.37
C THR A 242 17.30 10.06 -11.12
N SER A 243 17.14 8.79 -10.86
CA SER A 243 16.41 8.33 -9.66
C SER A 243 17.04 8.79 -8.35
N GLY A 244 18.28 9.22 -8.42
CA GLY A 244 18.96 9.84 -7.30
C GLY A 244 18.56 11.29 -7.06
N SER A 245 18.15 12.00 -8.09
CA SER A 245 17.90 13.43 -8.00
C SER A 245 16.46 13.74 -8.36
N ASN A 246 15.63 13.96 -7.38
CA ASN A 246 14.31 14.54 -7.59
C ASN A 246 14.43 16.07 -7.59
N LEU A 247 14.90 16.62 -8.68
CA LEU A 247 15.10 18.07 -8.83
C LEU A 247 13.80 18.88 -8.61
N ALA A 248 12.64 18.26 -8.77
CA ALA A 248 11.35 18.91 -8.58
C ALA A 248 11.04 19.23 -7.10
N PHE A 249 11.69 18.51 -6.16
CA PHE A 249 11.45 18.67 -4.73
C PHE A 249 12.70 19.10 -3.95
N ASN A 250 13.77 19.46 -4.63
CA ASN A 250 14.94 20.02 -3.97
C ASN A 250 14.61 21.42 -3.41
N THR A 251 13.86 21.41 -2.31
CA THR A 251 13.46 22.61 -1.58
C THR A 251 14.00 22.54 -0.16
N PRO A 252 14.23 23.70 0.50
CA PRO A 252 14.62 23.73 1.91
C PRO A 252 13.66 23.00 2.86
N ALA A 253 12.42 22.75 2.43
CA ALA A 253 11.42 22.00 3.19
C ALA A 253 11.68 20.48 3.21
N TYR A 254 12.51 19.97 2.31
CA TYR A 254 12.85 18.55 2.21
C TYR A 254 14.38 18.34 2.20
N PRO A 255 15.10 18.71 3.27
CA PRO A 255 16.56 18.69 3.26
C PRO A 255 17.19 17.29 3.25
N TYR A 256 16.41 16.24 3.45
CA TYR A 256 16.91 14.87 3.61
C TYR A 256 16.35 13.84 2.64
N GLY A 257 15.37 14.21 1.81
CA GLY A 257 14.54 13.11 1.35
C GLY A 257 14.72 12.72 -0.08
N ILE A 258 15.16 13.63 -0.89
CA ILE A 258 14.75 13.54 -2.27
C ILE A 258 15.92 13.36 -3.22
N ASP A 259 17.08 13.74 -2.79
CA ASP A 259 18.31 13.62 -3.58
C ASP A 259 19.01 12.27 -3.40
N HIS A 260 18.38 11.31 -2.70
CA HIS A 260 19.11 10.16 -2.19
C HIS A 260 18.77 8.85 -2.88
N GLY A 261 18.39 8.97 -4.09
CA GLY A 261 18.39 7.85 -4.95
C GLY A 261 17.25 6.89 -4.70
N TYR A 262 17.62 5.68 -4.73
CA TYR A 262 16.70 4.57 -4.78
C TYR A 262 16.00 4.36 -3.44
N GLY A 263 16.71 4.07 -2.38
CA GLY A 263 16.19 3.88 -1.03
C GLY A 263 14.97 2.98 -0.93
N MET A 264 14.11 3.26 0.05
CA MET A 264 12.74 2.76 0.12
C MET A 264 11.79 3.84 -0.38
N ARG A 265 11.29 3.70 -1.60
CA ARG A 265 10.37 4.63 -2.24
C ARG A 265 8.93 4.19 -1.99
N THR A 266 8.17 5.01 -1.26
CA THR A 266 6.82 4.65 -0.82
C THR A 266 5.73 5.00 -1.83
N GLU A 267 6.04 5.87 -2.80
CA GLU A 267 5.14 6.20 -3.91
C GLU A 267 5.96 6.48 -5.16
N ILE A 268 5.65 5.79 -6.25
CA ILE A 268 6.17 6.03 -7.58
C ILE A 268 5.16 5.50 -8.60
N GLY A 269 4.80 6.27 -9.60
CA GLY A 269 3.76 5.80 -10.52
C GLY A 269 3.61 6.65 -11.76
N THR A 270 2.67 6.28 -12.60
CA THR A 270 2.38 6.95 -13.85
C THR A 270 0.89 6.87 -14.16
N ALA A 271 0.43 7.69 -15.10
CA ALA A 271 -0.82 7.41 -15.80
C ALA A 271 -0.71 6.04 -16.47
N THR A 272 -1.78 5.29 -16.48
CA THR A 272 -1.87 3.98 -17.13
C THR A 272 -3.18 3.87 -17.88
N PHE A 273 -3.13 3.33 -19.07
CA PHE A 273 -4.31 3.18 -19.91
C PHE A 273 -4.80 1.74 -19.85
N PRO A 274 -6.09 1.48 -19.60
CA PRO A 274 -6.65 0.13 -19.62
C PRO A 274 -6.60 -0.50 -21.02
N THR A 275 -6.86 -1.79 -21.09
CA THR A 275 -7.03 -2.50 -22.36
C THR A 275 -8.24 -1.98 -23.12
N PHE A 276 -8.31 -2.25 -24.42
CA PHE A 276 -9.49 -1.86 -25.22
C PHE A 276 -10.75 -2.54 -24.71
N GLU A 277 -10.65 -3.80 -24.29
CA GLU A 277 -11.75 -4.57 -23.71
C GLU A 277 -12.35 -3.86 -22.50
N SER A 278 -11.50 -3.36 -21.62
CA SER A 278 -11.93 -2.63 -20.43
C SER A 278 -12.47 -1.24 -20.73
N VAL A 279 -11.84 -0.51 -21.65
CA VAL A 279 -12.32 0.85 -22.02
C VAL A 279 -13.72 0.82 -22.60
N LYS A 280 -14.07 -0.20 -23.36
CA LYS A 280 -15.43 -0.39 -23.92
C LYS A 280 -16.52 -0.47 -22.86
N GLU A 281 -16.19 -0.93 -21.67
CA GLU A 281 -17.15 -1.11 -20.58
C GLU A 281 -17.59 0.22 -19.94
N PHE A 282 -16.80 1.27 -20.07
CA PHE A 282 -17.08 2.54 -19.38
C PHE A 282 -17.06 3.79 -20.28
N ILE A 283 -16.50 3.74 -21.49
CA ILE A 283 -16.59 4.82 -22.46
C ILE A 283 -17.64 4.45 -23.53
N PRO A 284 -18.69 5.26 -23.71
CA PRO A 284 -19.69 5.01 -24.75
C PRO A 284 -19.08 4.97 -26.15
N GLN A 285 -19.54 4.06 -27.01
CA GLN A 285 -18.98 3.85 -28.35
C GLN A 285 -18.90 5.14 -29.20
N LYS A 286 -19.85 6.04 -29.05
CA LYS A 286 -19.86 7.33 -29.76
C LYS A 286 -18.70 8.25 -29.40
N ASP A 287 -18.08 8.01 -28.24
CA ASP A 287 -16.99 8.82 -27.68
C ASP A 287 -15.62 8.10 -27.75
N TRP A 288 -15.54 6.93 -28.43
CA TRP A 288 -14.30 6.18 -28.53
C TRP A 288 -13.24 6.88 -29.35
N TRP A 289 -13.63 7.47 -30.48
CA TRP A 289 -12.70 8.05 -31.43
C TRP A 289 -13.33 9.23 -32.22
N PRO A 290 -12.55 10.28 -32.50
CA PRO A 290 -11.17 10.52 -32.05
C PRO A 290 -11.10 10.76 -30.52
N LEU A 291 -9.91 10.55 -29.93
CA LEU A 291 -9.68 10.93 -28.54
C LEU A 291 -9.92 12.43 -28.36
N PRO A 292 -10.42 12.88 -27.20
CA PRO A 292 -10.64 14.30 -26.96
C PRO A 292 -9.37 15.10 -27.14
N THR A 293 -9.50 16.30 -27.66
CA THR A 293 -8.43 17.26 -27.75
C THR A 293 -8.04 17.80 -26.37
N ASP A 294 -6.82 18.31 -26.23
CA ASP A 294 -6.36 18.92 -24.97
C ASP A 294 -7.26 20.10 -24.55
N GLU A 295 -7.82 20.84 -25.51
CA GLU A 295 -8.77 21.93 -25.26
C GLU A 295 -10.09 21.41 -24.69
N GLN A 296 -10.65 20.34 -25.26
CA GLN A 296 -11.85 19.67 -24.74
C GLN A 296 -11.64 19.15 -23.32
N LEU A 297 -10.50 18.49 -23.07
CA LEU A 297 -10.18 17.96 -21.76
C LEU A 297 -9.96 19.06 -20.70
N LYS A 298 -9.49 20.25 -21.10
CA LYS A 298 -9.28 21.40 -20.19
C LYS A 298 -10.56 22.17 -19.87
N ASN A 299 -11.49 22.24 -20.81
CA ASN A 299 -12.62 23.19 -20.77
C ASN A 299 -13.98 22.54 -20.62
N ASP A 300 -14.09 21.23 -20.75
CA ASP A 300 -15.35 20.47 -20.67
C ASP A 300 -15.31 19.46 -19.52
N ASP A 301 -15.79 19.88 -18.35
CA ASP A 301 -15.86 19.03 -17.15
C ASP A 301 -16.87 17.89 -17.30
N ASP A 302 -17.83 18.02 -18.22
CA ASP A 302 -18.82 16.99 -18.51
C ASP A 302 -18.35 15.96 -19.53
N ASN A 303 -17.18 16.16 -20.13
CA ASN A 303 -16.58 15.18 -21.03
C ASN A 303 -16.41 13.83 -20.31
N VAL A 304 -16.91 12.75 -20.94
CA VAL A 304 -16.89 11.42 -20.33
C VAL A 304 -15.48 10.94 -19.98
N TRP A 305 -14.47 11.30 -20.78
CA TRP A 305 -13.07 10.96 -20.49
C TRP A 305 -12.57 11.63 -19.22
N ASN A 306 -12.96 12.90 -18.98
CA ASN A 306 -12.61 13.60 -17.74
C ASN A 306 -13.22 12.95 -16.50
N LYS A 307 -14.44 12.39 -16.62
CA LYS A 307 -15.07 11.64 -15.51
C LYS A 307 -14.30 10.39 -15.11
N HIS A 308 -13.39 9.93 -15.95
CA HIS A 308 -12.49 8.79 -15.72
C HIS A 308 -11.03 9.21 -15.58
N PHE A 309 -10.75 10.44 -15.17
CA PHE A 309 -9.41 11.00 -14.94
C PHE A 309 -8.50 11.00 -16.17
N PHE A 310 -9.01 11.31 -17.33
CA PHE A 310 -8.17 11.47 -18.54
C PHE A 310 -7.71 12.90 -18.80
N GLY A 311 -8.16 13.88 -18.02
CA GLY A 311 -7.89 15.30 -18.23
C GLY A 311 -7.27 16.00 -17.03
N LYS A 312 -7.69 17.25 -16.82
CA LYS A 312 -7.12 18.20 -15.84
C LYS A 312 -7.18 17.73 -14.38
N GLU A 313 -8.14 16.92 -14.02
CA GLU A 313 -8.33 16.44 -12.64
C GLU A 313 -7.22 15.48 -12.19
N ALA A 314 -6.50 14.91 -13.12
CA ALA A 314 -5.41 13.98 -12.85
C ALA A 314 -4.02 14.67 -12.91
N SER A 315 -3.86 15.81 -12.29
CA SER A 315 -2.68 16.68 -12.42
C SER A 315 -1.34 15.98 -12.23
N ASN A 316 -1.23 15.08 -11.27
CA ASN A 316 0.02 14.36 -10.99
C ASN A 316 0.30 13.25 -12.03
N ALA A 317 -0.72 12.57 -12.50
CA ALA A 317 -0.58 11.52 -13.51
C ALA A 317 -0.42 12.09 -14.92
N ASN A 318 -0.95 13.27 -15.13
CA ASN A 318 -0.90 14.01 -16.40
C ASN A 318 -1.29 13.18 -17.64
N PRO A 319 -2.53 12.68 -17.74
CA PRO A 319 -2.95 11.81 -18.84
C PRO A 319 -2.85 12.46 -20.22
N ILE A 320 -2.96 13.80 -20.31
CA ILE A 320 -2.74 14.53 -21.56
C ILE A 320 -1.31 14.29 -22.07
N ASN A 321 -0.31 14.42 -21.18
CA ASN A 321 1.08 14.13 -21.54
C ASN A 321 1.28 12.64 -21.87
N TYR A 322 0.54 11.75 -21.21
CA TYR A 322 0.56 10.32 -21.52
C TYR A 322 0.13 10.07 -22.96
N LYS A 323 -1.00 10.66 -23.41
CA LYS A 323 -1.48 10.58 -24.81
C LYS A 323 -0.39 11.08 -25.78
N ASN A 324 0.22 12.21 -25.48
CA ASN A 324 1.29 12.76 -26.30
C ASN A 324 2.52 11.85 -26.33
N SER A 325 2.87 11.21 -25.22
CA SER A 325 3.98 10.25 -25.16
C SER A 325 3.71 9.01 -26.01
N VAL A 326 2.49 8.47 -25.98
CA VAL A 326 2.09 7.37 -26.85
C VAL A 326 2.28 7.74 -28.32
N ASN A 327 1.73 8.89 -28.74
CA ASN A 327 1.84 9.33 -30.13
C ASN A 327 3.29 9.61 -30.55
N THR A 328 4.09 10.19 -29.68
CA THR A 328 5.50 10.48 -29.98
C THR A 328 6.32 9.21 -30.11
N GLN A 329 6.06 8.20 -29.27
CA GLN A 329 6.88 7.00 -29.20
C GLN A 329 6.45 5.93 -30.21
N TYR A 330 5.15 5.78 -30.44
CA TYR A 330 4.57 4.72 -31.26
C TYR A 330 3.81 5.22 -32.49
N GLY A 331 3.77 6.54 -32.72
CA GLY A 331 3.03 7.17 -33.79
C GLY A 331 1.53 7.30 -33.52
N GLU A 332 0.86 8.12 -34.31
CA GLU A 332 -0.57 8.31 -34.23
C GLU A 332 -1.35 7.01 -34.52
N SER A 333 -2.52 6.91 -33.92
CA SER A 333 -3.40 5.75 -34.08
C SER A 333 -4.60 6.09 -34.97
N SER A 334 -5.12 5.09 -35.62
CA SER A 334 -6.31 5.21 -36.52
C SER A 334 -7.64 4.95 -35.80
N GLY A 335 -7.57 4.45 -34.56
CA GLY A 335 -8.74 4.13 -33.74
C GLY A 335 -8.35 3.84 -32.28
N LEU A 336 -9.39 3.67 -31.43
CA LEU A 336 -9.20 3.46 -30.01
C LEU A 336 -8.45 2.15 -29.69
N GLU A 337 -8.75 1.06 -30.39
CA GLU A 337 -8.11 -0.24 -30.17
C GLU A 337 -6.60 -0.15 -30.37
N GLU A 338 -6.16 0.38 -31.52
CA GLU A 338 -4.74 0.60 -31.79
C GLU A 338 -4.07 1.54 -30.77
N PHE A 339 -4.81 2.57 -30.32
CA PHE A 339 -4.30 3.45 -29.27
C PHE A 339 -4.12 2.70 -27.96
N CYS A 340 -5.07 1.86 -27.56
CA CYS A 340 -4.96 1.06 -26.33
C CYS A 340 -3.75 0.11 -26.39
N GLU A 341 -3.53 -0.58 -27.52
CA GLU A 341 -2.35 -1.44 -27.69
C GLU A 341 -1.02 -0.70 -27.50
N LYS A 342 -0.89 0.47 -28.13
CA LYS A 342 0.29 1.33 -27.98
C LYS A 342 0.43 1.85 -26.55
N ALA A 343 -0.67 2.21 -25.92
CA ALA A 343 -0.69 2.66 -24.53
C ALA A 343 -0.28 1.54 -23.56
N GLN A 344 -0.69 0.30 -23.80
CA GLN A 344 -0.25 -0.85 -23.01
C GLN A 344 1.28 -1.07 -23.14
N MET A 345 1.84 -0.88 -24.33
CA MET A 345 3.30 -0.93 -24.49
C MET A 345 4.01 0.17 -23.70
N LEU A 346 3.46 1.39 -23.68
CA LEU A 346 4.01 2.46 -22.85
C LEU A 346 3.92 2.15 -21.35
N ASN A 347 2.78 1.62 -20.88
CA ASN A 347 2.63 1.17 -19.51
C ASN A 347 3.73 0.17 -19.12
N LEU A 348 3.95 -0.84 -19.96
CA LEU A 348 4.95 -1.88 -19.75
C LEU A 348 6.36 -1.27 -19.64
N GLU A 349 6.73 -0.40 -20.55
CA GLU A 349 8.08 0.20 -20.56
C GLU A 349 8.34 1.06 -19.33
N VAL A 350 7.38 1.90 -18.95
CA VAL A 350 7.53 2.77 -17.77
C VAL A 350 7.61 1.96 -16.48
N MET A 351 6.70 1.01 -16.29
CA MET A 351 6.69 0.14 -15.09
C MET A 351 7.95 -0.72 -15.02
N LYS A 352 8.35 -1.29 -16.13
CA LYS A 352 9.59 -2.06 -16.23
C LYS A 352 10.80 -1.22 -15.87
N GLY A 353 10.88 0.01 -16.39
CA GLY A 353 11.96 0.95 -16.07
C GLY A 353 12.05 1.24 -14.58
N MET A 354 10.93 1.47 -13.89
CA MET A 354 10.88 1.68 -12.45
C MET A 354 11.46 0.47 -11.69
N TYR A 355 10.96 -0.73 -11.96
CA TYR A 355 11.39 -1.93 -11.24
C TYR A 355 12.81 -2.34 -11.56
N GLU A 356 13.25 -2.27 -12.82
CA GLU A 356 14.60 -2.62 -13.21
C GLU A 356 15.63 -1.69 -12.59
N ALA A 357 15.37 -0.38 -12.56
CA ALA A 357 16.27 0.59 -11.97
C ALA A 357 16.46 0.34 -10.45
N TRP A 358 15.37 0.06 -9.72
CA TRP A 358 15.45 -0.31 -8.30
C TRP A 358 16.11 -1.65 -8.08
N ASN A 359 15.83 -2.64 -8.93
CA ASN A 359 16.44 -3.97 -8.84
C ASN A 359 17.95 -3.92 -9.13
N ASP A 360 18.41 -3.06 -10.04
CA ASP A 360 19.86 -2.86 -10.31
C ASP A 360 20.60 -2.38 -9.05
N LYS A 361 19.93 -1.66 -8.18
CA LYS A 361 20.47 -1.14 -6.91
C LYS A 361 20.09 -1.97 -5.68
N MET A 362 19.39 -3.07 -5.87
CA MET A 362 18.94 -3.94 -4.77
C MET A 362 20.12 -4.33 -3.87
N TRP A 363 19.87 -4.23 -2.56
CA TRP A 363 20.79 -4.50 -1.46
C TRP A 363 21.90 -3.46 -1.23
N ASN A 364 22.21 -2.61 -2.18
CA ASN A 364 23.16 -1.52 -2.02
C ASN A 364 22.45 -0.20 -1.66
N ASP A 365 21.72 0.35 -2.63
CA ASP A 365 21.05 1.64 -2.48
C ASP A 365 19.53 1.51 -2.41
N ALA A 366 18.96 0.37 -2.82
CA ALA A 366 17.52 0.15 -2.87
C ALA A 366 17.06 -0.88 -1.85
N ALA A 367 16.05 -0.52 -1.04
CA ALA A 367 15.35 -1.41 -0.13
C ALA A 367 13.94 -1.80 -0.63
N GLY A 368 13.43 -1.11 -1.63
CA GLY A 368 12.15 -1.41 -2.24
C GLY A 368 11.43 -0.21 -2.85
N LEU A 369 10.34 -0.50 -3.51
CA LEU A 369 9.43 0.51 -4.06
C LEU A 369 7.98 0.06 -3.99
N LEU A 370 7.07 1.03 -3.80
CA LEU A 370 5.63 0.84 -3.83
C LEU A 370 5.04 1.72 -4.93
N ILE A 371 4.30 1.10 -5.84
CA ILE A 371 3.68 1.80 -6.96
C ILE A 371 2.50 2.64 -6.47
N TRP A 372 2.40 3.83 -6.98
CA TRP A 372 1.25 4.70 -6.82
C TRP A 372 0.39 4.67 -8.09
N MET A 373 -0.74 3.95 -8.10
CA MET A 373 -1.25 2.95 -7.17
C MET A 373 -1.26 1.58 -7.82
N SER A 374 -1.47 0.53 -7.02
CA SER A 374 -1.48 -0.84 -7.56
C SER A 374 -2.81 -1.22 -8.20
N HIS A 375 -3.92 -0.59 -7.82
CA HIS A 375 -5.24 -0.85 -8.41
C HIS A 375 -6.12 0.40 -8.33
N PRO A 376 -7.12 0.55 -9.23
CA PRO A 376 -8.06 1.66 -9.20
C PRO A 376 -9.27 1.33 -8.31
N ALA A 377 -9.93 2.39 -7.78
CA ALA A 377 -11.19 2.27 -7.06
C ALA A 377 -12.41 2.23 -7.98
N TYR A 378 -12.27 2.69 -9.22
CA TYR A 378 -13.31 2.71 -10.25
C TYR A 378 -12.63 2.75 -11.64
N PRO A 379 -13.35 2.53 -12.74
CA PRO A 379 -12.77 2.59 -14.08
C PRO A 379 -12.10 3.94 -14.35
N SER A 380 -10.78 3.95 -14.56
CA SER A 380 -10.01 5.18 -14.72
C SER A 380 -8.76 4.97 -15.59
N PHE A 381 -8.15 6.09 -15.98
CA PHE A 381 -6.95 6.14 -16.82
C PHE A 381 -5.67 6.47 -16.03
N VAL A 382 -5.66 6.23 -14.71
CA VAL A 382 -4.54 6.60 -13.85
C VAL A 382 -4.25 5.55 -12.79
N TRP A 383 -2.96 5.40 -12.47
CA TRP A 383 -2.45 4.74 -11.26
C TRP A 383 -2.99 3.34 -10.99
N GLN A 384 -2.68 2.42 -11.86
CA GLN A 384 -3.10 1.03 -11.73
C GLN A 384 -2.06 0.10 -12.36
N THR A 385 -1.95 -1.13 -11.84
CA THR A 385 -1.13 -2.21 -12.40
C THR A 385 -2.00 -3.28 -13.04
N TYR A 386 -3.23 -3.37 -12.64
CA TYR A 386 -4.36 -4.01 -13.30
C TYR A 386 -5.56 -3.06 -13.19
N ASP A 387 -6.46 -3.12 -14.12
CA ASP A 387 -7.57 -2.18 -14.16
C ASP A 387 -8.77 -2.59 -13.28
N TYR A 388 -9.83 -1.80 -13.30
CA TYR A 388 -11.03 -2.05 -12.50
C TYR A 388 -11.68 -3.39 -12.80
N TYR A 389 -11.55 -3.91 -14.01
CA TYR A 389 -12.11 -5.18 -14.44
C TYR A 389 -11.16 -6.36 -14.26
N TYR A 390 -10.01 -6.14 -13.61
CA TYR A 390 -8.97 -7.13 -13.31
C TYR A 390 -8.15 -7.61 -14.53
N ASP A 391 -8.06 -6.78 -15.55
CA ASP A 391 -7.25 -7.04 -16.73
C ASP A 391 -5.89 -6.33 -16.69
#